data_e1a0c615c0813c15687ac5ca1e0b8c43
#
_entry.id   e1a0c615c0813c15687ac5ca1e0b8c43
#
_cell.length_a   1.000
_cell.length_b   1.000
_cell.length_c   1.000
_cell.angle_alpha   90.00
_cell.angle_beta   90.00
_cell.angle_gamma   90.00
#
_symmetry.space_group_name_H-M   'P 1'
#
loop_
_entity.id
_entity.type
_entity.pdbx_description
1 polymer ?
#
loop_
_entity_poly.entity_id
_entity_poly.type
_entity_poly.pdbx_seq_one_letter_code
_entity_poly.pdbx_strand_id
1 'polypeptide(L)'
;LDGVLDVYEPSSNAAGSIDWSWKRIAGGSEVGNLAAQIAVSKVGCGYSQAMRDEEGWYDCSSLVYRCYAEAGITYLNGKTAADEAKYLVEHGMTVSASELQPGDIIFYSYESNGRYRNISHVAIYIGNDEMVHAANPSRGVVRDPFRPSNLTEPLYARPQ
;
A
#
# COMPACT_ATOMS: atom_id res chain seq x y z
N LEU A 1 18.26 -4.43 -16.08
CA LEU A 1 16.80 -4.47 -16.05
C LEU A 1 16.27 -3.21 -16.69
N ASP A 2 15.24 -3.34 -17.44
CA ASP A 2 14.70 -2.30 -18.31
C ASP A 2 13.53 -1.52 -17.66
N GLY A 3 13.36 -1.60 -16.36
CA GLY A 3 12.28 -0.96 -15.63
C GLY A 3 10.97 -1.74 -15.59
N VAL A 4 10.85 -2.77 -16.41
CA VAL A 4 9.75 -3.74 -16.31
C VAL A 4 10.38 -5.05 -15.88
N LEU A 5 10.32 -5.30 -14.59
CA LEU A 5 10.94 -6.47 -14.00
C LEU A 5 10.00 -7.65 -14.00
N ASP A 6 10.54 -8.84 -14.13
CA ASP A 6 9.80 -10.03 -13.79
C ASP A 6 9.50 -9.97 -12.28
N VAL A 7 8.26 -10.14 -11.93
CA VAL A 7 7.82 -10.06 -10.56
C VAL A 7 7.54 -11.46 -10.03
N TYR A 8 8.01 -11.69 -8.82
CA TYR A 8 7.93 -12.99 -8.19
C TYR A 8 7.34 -12.86 -6.79
N GLU A 9 6.59 -13.86 -6.37
CA GLU A 9 6.19 -14.02 -4.98
C GLU A 9 7.00 -15.16 -4.36
N PRO A 10 7.35 -15.08 -3.06
CA PRO A 10 8.00 -16.20 -2.40
C PRO A 10 7.02 -17.36 -2.28
N SER A 11 7.50 -18.57 -2.57
CA SER A 11 6.73 -19.77 -2.35
C SER A 11 7.06 -20.37 -0.98
N SER A 12 6.08 -21.05 -0.37
CA SER A 12 6.31 -21.77 0.88
C SER A 12 6.94 -23.12 0.58
N ASN A 13 7.92 -23.50 1.37
CA ASN A 13 8.48 -24.85 1.30
C ASN A 13 7.65 -25.83 2.15
N ALA A 14 8.00 -27.09 2.11
CA ALA A 14 7.28 -28.14 2.82
C ALA A 14 7.27 -27.97 4.35
N ALA A 15 8.19 -27.19 4.90
CA ALA A 15 8.24 -26.89 6.33
C ALA A 15 7.47 -25.62 6.70
N GLY A 16 6.82 -24.97 5.72
CA GLY A 16 6.08 -23.75 5.94
C GLY A 16 6.92 -22.49 6.02
N SER A 17 8.22 -22.58 5.88
CA SER A 17 9.08 -21.40 5.80
C SER A 17 9.04 -20.82 4.38
N ILE A 18 9.38 -19.53 4.28
CA ILE A 18 9.44 -18.87 2.98
C ILE A 18 10.62 -19.41 2.19
N ASP A 19 10.31 -19.91 1.00
CA ASP A 19 11.33 -20.29 0.02
C ASP A 19 11.62 -19.05 -0.82
N TRP A 20 12.83 -18.59 -0.82
CA TRP A 20 13.26 -17.39 -1.54
C TRP A 20 13.54 -17.65 -3.03
N SER A 21 13.25 -18.85 -3.53
CA SER A 21 13.06 -19.02 -4.95
C SER A 21 11.70 -18.45 -5.34
N TRP A 22 11.70 -17.44 -6.20
CA TRP A 22 10.51 -16.64 -6.46
C TRP A 22 9.69 -17.23 -7.59
N LYS A 23 8.38 -17.32 -7.36
CA LYS A 23 7.42 -17.66 -8.39
C LYS A 23 7.02 -16.38 -9.12
N ARG A 24 7.10 -16.40 -10.44
CA ARG A 24 6.75 -15.24 -11.25
C ARG A 24 5.27 -14.88 -11.12
N ILE A 25 5.01 -13.59 -10.93
CA ILE A 25 3.68 -13.01 -10.92
C ILE A 25 3.53 -12.16 -12.17
N ALA A 26 2.60 -12.53 -13.05
CA ALA A 26 2.39 -11.79 -14.29
C ALA A 26 1.94 -10.36 -14.02
N GLY A 27 2.59 -9.39 -14.67
CA GLY A 27 2.20 -7.99 -14.69
C GLY A 27 2.51 -7.17 -13.45
N GLY A 28 3.05 -7.76 -12.37
CA GLY A 28 3.36 -7.01 -11.16
C GLY A 28 4.69 -6.27 -11.22
N SER A 29 4.89 -5.30 -10.31
CA SER A 29 6.18 -4.65 -10.11
C SER A 29 6.92 -5.28 -8.93
N GLU A 30 8.24 -5.37 -8.99
CA GLU A 30 9.03 -5.99 -7.92
C GLU A 30 8.91 -5.20 -6.61
N VAL A 31 9.05 -3.87 -6.69
CA VAL A 31 8.97 -3.01 -5.51
C VAL A 31 7.56 -3.03 -4.91
N GLY A 32 6.51 -3.01 -5.75
CA GLY A 32 5.13 -3.08 -5.28
C GLY A 32 4.83 -4.39 -4.58
N ASN A 33 5.30 -5.50 -5.14
CA ASN A 33 5.13 -6.81 -4.53
C ASN A 33 5.83 -6.90 -3.16
N LEU A 34 7.03 -6.35 -3.07
CA LEU A 34 7.76 -6.30 -1.80
C LEU A 34 7.04 -5.44 -0.78
N ALA A 35 6.55 -4.26 -1.18
CA ALA A 35 5.79 -3.38 -0.30
C ALA A 35 4.51 -4.07 0.21
N ALA A 36 3.81 -4.82 -0.65
CA ALA A 36 2.63 -5.57 -0.25
C ALA A 36 2.97 -6.65 0.79
N GLN A 37 4.05 -7.38 0.60
CA GLN A 37 4.51 -8.40 1.57
C GLN A 37 4.87 -7.77 2.90
N ILE A 38 5.56 -6.63 2.87
CA ILE A 38 5.92 -5.88 4.07
C ILE A 38 4.64 -5.44 4.80
N ALA A 39 3.66 -4.89 4.06
CA ALA A 39 2.39 -4.47 4.65
C ALA A 39 1.67 -5.62 5.36
N VAL A 40 1.62 -6.79 4.73
CA VAL A 40 1.03 -7.99 5.35
C VAL A 40 1.76 -8.33 6.66
N SER A 41 3.07 -8.17 6.72
CA SER A 41 3.85 -8.44 7.94
C SER A 41 3.53 -7.47 9.07
N LYS A 42 2.93 -6.30 8.79
CA LYS A 42 2.57 -5.30 9.79
C LYS A 42 1.17 -5.52 10.39
N VAL A 43 0.39 -6.45 9.85
CA VAL A 43 -0.94 -6.76 10.40
C VAL A 43 -0.80 -7.14 11.88
N GLY A 44 -1.64 -6.54 12.71
CA GLY A 44 -1.59 -6.70 14.16
C GLY A 44 -0.88 -5.55 14.89
N CYS A 45 -0.16 -4.68 14.20
CA CYS A 45 0.41 -3.47 14.79
C CYS A 45 -0.68 -2.49 15.18
N GLY A 46 -0.36 -1.55 16.07
CA GLY A 46 -1.31 -0.57 16.57
C GLY A 46 -1.48 0.64 15.66
N TYR A 47 -2.55 1.40 15.90
CA TYR A 47 -2.82 2.65 15.21
C TYR A 47 -2.55 3.84 16.15
N SER A 48 -1.74 4.78 15.70
CA SER A 48 -1.55 6.06 16.39
C SER A 48 -1.01 7.11 15.44
N GLN A 49 -1.69 8.25 15.34
CA GLN A 49 -1.17 9.39 14.58
C GLN A 49 0.04 10.01 15.29
N ALA A 50 -0.01 10.13 16.61
CA ALA A 50 1.07 10.69 17.39
C ALA A 50 2.36 9.86 17.31
N MET A 51 2.23 8.55 17.21
CA MET A 51 3.36 7.61 17.19
C MET A 51 3.59 7.00 15.81
N ARG A 52 3.18 7.67 14.78
CA ARG A 52 3.15 7.15 13.40
C ARG A 52 4.51 6.72 12.86
N ASP A 53 5.59 7.18 13.43
CA ASP A 53 6.95 6.81 13.03
C ASP A 53 7.65 5.89 14.05
N GLU A 54 6.94 5.51 15.11
CA GLU A 54 7.48 4.60 16.12
C GLU A 54 7.25 3.14 15.73
N GLU A 55 8.18 2.27 16.10
CA GLU A 55 8.07 0.85 15.79
C GLU A 55 6.79 0.25 16.37
N GLY A 56 6.04 -0.47 15.52
CA GLY A 56 4.80 -1.12 15.90
C GLY A 56 3.58 -0.22 15.87
N TRP A 57 3.72 1.05 15.53
CA TRP A 57 2.63 2.02 15.48
C TRP A 57 2.58 2.70 14.11
N TYR A 58 1.38 2.83 13.56
CA TYR A 58 1.14 3.39 12.23
C TYR A 58 -0.15 4.19 12.21
N ASP A 59 -0.22 5.24 11.39
CA ASP A 59 -1.49 5.71 10.87
C ASP A 59 -1.60 5.26 9.40
N CYS A 60 -2.68 5.63 8.71
CA CYS A 60 -2.91 5.10 7.36
C CYS A 60 -1.78 5.48 6.38
N SER A 61 -1.35 6.73 6.39
CA SER A 61 -0.32 7.21 5.48
C SER A 61 1.09 6.76 5.87
N SER A 62 1.39 6.65 7.17
CA SER A 62 2.71 6.20 7.60
C SER A 62 2.91 4.71 7.33
N LEU A 63 1.86 3.91 7.38
CA LEU A 63 1.96 2.53 6.94
C LEU A 63 2.45 2.46 5.50
N VAL A 64 1.86 3.27 4.62
CA VAL A 64 2.23 3.31 3.20
C VAL A 64 3.68 3.75 3.03
N TYR A 65 4.06 4.92 3.54
CA TYR A 65 5.41 5.40 3.27
C TYR A 65 6.49 4.56 3.96
N ARG A 66 6.19 3.96 5.11
CA ARG A 66 7.17 3.11 5.80
C ARG A 66 7.32 1.75 5.12
N CYS A 67 6.26 1.16 4.62
CA CYS A 67 6.35 -0.06 3.82
C CYS A 67 7.15 0.18 2.53
N TYR A 68 6.90 1.30 1.86
CA TYR A 68 7.65 1.64 0.65
C TYR A 68 9.11 1.99 0.94
N ALA A 69 9.39 2.65 2.06
CA ALA A 69 10.78 2.92 2.47
C ALA A 69 11.56 1.62 2.67
N GLU A 70 10.97 0.64 3.34
CA GLU A 70 11.58 -0.69 3.50
C GLU A 70 11.75 -1.40 2.15
N ALA A 71 10.89 -1.12 1.18
CA ALA A 71 10.99 -1.68 -0.17
C ALA A 71 11.97 -0.91 -1.07
N GLY A 72 12.49 0.25 -0.62
CA GLY A 72 13.50 1.02 -1.34
C GLY A 72 13.02 2.35 -1.92
N ILE A 73 11.77 2.76 -1.68
CA ILE A 73 11.22 4.03 -2.15
C ILE A 73 10.96 4.96 -0.97
N THR A 74 11.69 6.08 -0.91
CA THR A 74 11.68 7.00 0.23
C THR A 74 11.04 8.36 -0.03
N TYR A 75 10.63 8.66 -1.27
CA TYR A 75 10.10 9.99 -1.60
C TYR A 75 8.71 10.27 -1.00
N LEU A 76 8.03 9.26 -0.45
CA LEU A 76 6.76 9.44 0.26
C LEU A 76 6.93 9.70 1.75
N ASN A 77 8.14 9.60 2.29
CA ASN A 77 8.39 9.71 3.72
C ASN A 77 7.78 10.97 4.34
N GLY A 78 7.09 10.80 5.46
CA GLY A 78 6.50 11.88 6.24
C GLY A 78 5.20 12.46 5.70
N LYS A 79 4.72 12.00 4.55
CA LYS A 79 3.53 12.56 3.91
C LYS A 79 2.23 12.08 4.56
N THR A 80 1.20 12.93 4.45
CA THR A 80 -0.18 12.52 4.75
C THR A 80 -0.76 11.78 3.55
N ALA A 81 -1.92 11.13 3.72
CA ALA A 81 -2.57 10.43 2.61
C ALA A 81 -2.82 11.36 1.41
N ALA A 82 -3.32 12.57 1.66
CA ALA A 82 -3.57 13.54 0.59
C ALA A 82 -2.27 13.98 -0.09
N ASP A 83 -1.20 14.16 0.66
CA ASP A 83 0.10 14.55 0.10
C ASP A 83 0.75 13.41 -0.68
N GLU A 84 0.58 12.18 -0.24
CA GLU A 84 1.02 11.00 -0.99
C GLU A 84 0.33 10.94 -2.36
N ALA A 85 -0.98 11.14 -2.36
CA ALA A 85 -1.76 11.14 -3.60
C ALA A 85 -1.33 12.26 -4.53
N LYS A 86 -1.17 13.48 -3.99
CA LYS A 86 -0.73 14.62 -4.78
C LYS A 86 0.61 14.36 -5.45
N TYR A 87 1.57 13.86 -4.69
CA TYR A 87 2.89 13.52 -5.23
C TYR A 87 2.78 12.52 -6.39
N LEU A 88 2.05 11.44 -6.17
CA LEU A 88 1.95 10.36 -7.16
C LEU A 88 1.18 10.80 -8.41
N VAL A 89 0.14 11.60 -8.27
CA VAL A 89 -0.57 12.18 -9.41
C VAL A 89 0.34 13.12 -10.20
N GLU A 90 1.04 14.02 -9.51
CA GLU A 90 1.92 15.01 -10.16
C GLU A 90 3.11 14.37 -10.87
N HIS A 91 3.51 13.18 -10.46
CA HIS A 91 4.61 12.44 -11.07
C HIS A 91 4.13 11.35 -12.05
N GLY A 92 2.85 11.36 -12.42
CA GLY A 92 2.33 10.45 -13.44
C GLY A 92 2.27 8.99 -13.04
N MET A 93 2.13 8.70 -11.75
CA MET A 93 2.18 7.33 -11.21
C MET A 93 0.80 6.72 -10.93
N THR A 94 -0.26 7.26 -11.53
CA THR A 94 -1.60 6.72 -11.34
C THR A 94 -1.84 5.48 -12.20
N VAL A 95 -2.71 4.61 -11.73
CA VAL A 95 -3.15 3.42 -12.47
C VAL A 95 -4.67 3.33 -12.44
N SER A 96 -5.24 2.60 -13.38
CA SER A 96 -6.68 2.36 -13.41
C SER A 96 -7.06 1.17 -12.52
N ALA A 97 -8.34 1.09 -12.17
CA ALA A 97 -8.86 -0.02 -11.37
C ALA A 97 -8.61 -1.38 -12.04
N SER A 98 -8.68 -1.45 -13.37
CA SER A 98 -8.45 -2.69 -14.11
C SER A 98 -6.99 -3.14 -14.12
N GLU A 99 -6.07 -2.27 -13.73
CA GLU A 99 -4.64 -2.52 -13.72
C GLU A 99 -4.07 -2.81 -12.33
N LEU A 100 -4.91 -2.87 -11.29
CA LEU A 100 -4.46 -3.03 -9.92
C LEU A 100 -3.58 -4.27 -9.74
N GLN A 101 -2.46 -4.06 -9.06
CA GLN A 101 -1.44 -5.07 -8.75
C GLN A 101 -1.02 -4.95 -7.29
N PRO A 102 -0.50 -6.03 -6.68
CA PRO A 102 0.00 -5.95 -5.31
C PRO A 102 1.00 -4.81 -5.14
N GLY A 103 0.81 -4.04 -4.07
CA GLY A 103 1.58 -2.85 -3.76
C GLY A 103 0.94 -1.55 -4.23
N ASP A 104 -0.04 -1.60 -5.12
CA ASP A 104 -0.73 -0.40 -5.55
C ASP A 104 -1.42 0.26 -4.36
N ILE A 105 -1.45 1.59 -4.38
CA ILE A 105 -1.99 2.39 -3.29
C ILE A 105 -3.40 2.81 -3.64
N ILE A 106 -4.32 2.67 -2.68
CA ILE A 106 -5.73 3.00 -2.84
C ILE A 106 -6.03 4.21 -1.98
N PHE A 107 -6.52 5.29 -2.58
CA PHE A 107 -6.88 6.51 -1.87
C PHE A 107 -8.39 6.66 -1.79
N TYR A 108 -8.86 7.01 -0.59
CA TYR A 108 -10.27 7.13 -0.26
C TYR A 108 -10.67 8.58 -0.02
N SER A 109 -11.80 8.98 -0.62
CA SER A 109 -12.45 10.26 -0.39
C SER A 109 -13.89 9.99 0.04
N TYR A 110 -14.23 10.36 1.26
CA TYR A 110 -15.56 10.13 1.80
C TYR A 110 -16.44 11.37 1.77
N GLU A 111 -15.82 12.53 2.03
CA GLU A 111 -16.53 13.81 2.11
C GLU A 111 -15.56 14.96 1.87
N SER A 112 -16.10 16.15 1.67
CA SER A 112 -15.29 17.35 1.51
C SER A 112 -14.53 17.67 2.80
N ASN A 113 -13.21 17.82 2.73
CA ASN A 113 -12.38 18.03 3.91
C ASN A 113 -11.29 19.11 3.73
N GLY A 114 -11.29 19.82 2.61
CA GLY A 114 -10.32 20.88 2.32
C GLY A 114 -8.93 20.39 1.92
N ARG A 115 -8.71 19.08 1.84
CA ARG A 115 -7.44 18.48 1.43
C ARG A 115 -7.45 18.18 -0.06
N TYR A 116 -6.28 17.85 -0.59
CA TYR A 116 -6.15 17.45 -2.00
C TYR A 116 -7.13 16.32 -2.31
N ARG A 117 -8.00 16.55 -3.30
CA ARG A 117 -9.05 15.61 -3.76
C ARG A 117 -9.91 15.06 -2.63
N ASN A 118 -10.00 15.78 -1.51
CA ASN A 118 -10.75 15.36 -0.31
C ASN A 118 -10.31 14.00 0.24
N ILE A 119 -9.05 13.62 0.03
CA ILE A 119 -8.53 12.34 0.48
C ILE A 119 -8.36 12.33 1.99
N SER A 120 -8.93 11.31 2.63
CA SER A 120 -8.91 11.14 4.08
C SER A 120 -8.29 9.83 4.54
N HIS A 121 -8.10 8.86 3.65
CA HIS A 121 -7.58 7.55 4.00
C HIS A 121 -6.81 6.93 2.84
N VAL A 122 -5.93 5.98 3.15
CA VAL A 122 -5.12 5.28 2.18
C VAL A 122 -4.86 3.85 2.63
N ALA A 123 -4.79 2.94 1.67
CA ALA A 123 -4.53 1.51 1.89
C ALA A 123 -3.56 0.98 0.84
N ILE A 124 -3.00 -0.18 1.10
CA ILE A 124 -2.14 -0.90 0.14
C ILE A 124 -2.90 -2.12 -0.37
N TYR A 125 -3.07 -2.19 -1.69
CA TYR A 125 -3.65 -3.35 -2.34
C TYR A 125 -2.65 -4.52 -2.29
N ILE A 126 -3.11 -5.71 -1.91
CA ILE A 126 -2.22 -6.87 -1.77
C ILE A 126 -2.57 -8.02 -2.72
N GLY A 127 -3.48 -7.78 -3.67
CA GLY A 127 -3.96 -8.80 -4.60
C GLY A 127 -5.21 -9.49 -4.08
N ASN A 128 -5.86 -10.26 -4.94
CA ASN A 128 -7.05 -11.06 -4.62
C ASN A 128 -8.19 -10.29 -3.97
N ASP A 129 -8.38 -9.03 -4.39
CA ASP A 129 -9.40 -8.13 -3.83
C ASP A 129 -9.26 -7.93 -2.33
N GLU A 130 -8.02 -7.88 -1.85
CA GLU A 130 -7.69 -7.61 -0.45
C GLU A 130 -6.74 -6.41 -0.33
N MET A 131 -6.80 -5.76 0.83
CA MET A 131 -5.92 -4.65 1.13
C MET A 131 -5.44 -4.73 2.58
N VAL A 132 -4.32 -4.06 2.86
CA VAL A 132 -3.83 -3.84 4.22
C VAL A 132 -3.85 -2.35 4.49
N HIS A 133 -4.35 -1.95 5.64
CA HIS A 133 -4.38 -0.55 6.04
C HIS A 133 -4.33 -0.40 7.57
N ALA A 134 -3.84 0.72 8.02
CA ALA A 134 -3.99 1.13 9.41
C ALA A 134 -5.37 1.79 9.52
N ALA A 135 -6.35 1.04 9.99
CA ALA A 135 -7.74 1.40 9.86
C ALA A 135 -8.19 2.49 10.83
N ASN A 136 -7.99 2.27 12.10
CA ASN A 136 -8.37 3.21 13.18
C ASN A 136 -7.78 2.72 14.51
N PRO A 137 -7.87 3.52 15.59
CA PRO A 137 -7.27 3.15 16.88
C PRO A 137 -7.78 1.83 17.48
N SER A 138 -9.02 1.43 17.19
CA SER A 138 -9.55 0.21 17.77
C SER A 138 -9.17 -1.04 16.99
N ARG A 139 -8.90 -0.92 15.69
CA ARG A 139 -8.57 -2.07 14.84
C ARG A 139 -7.08 -2.21 14.59
N GLY A 140 -6.34 -1.10 14.55
CA GLY A 140 -4.93 -1.11 14.19
C GLY A 140 -4.70 -1.39 12.72
N VAL A 141 -3.59 -2.06 12.43
CA VAL A 141 -3.26 -2.50 11.06
C VAL A 141 -3.95 -3.83 10.79
N VAL A 142 -4.80 -3.85 9.77
CA VAL A 142 -5.65 -4.99 9.44
C VAL A 142 -5.63 -5.31 7.95
N ARG A 143 -5.99 -6.53 7.64
CA ARG A 143 -6.21 -7.02 6.30
C ARG A 143 -7.72 -7.10 6.07
N ASP A 144 -8.22 -6.37 5.09
CA ASP A 144 -9.64 -6.27 4.80
C ASP A 144 -9.91 -6.56 3.32
N PRO A 145 -11.13 -6.97 2.97
CA PRO A 145 -11.54 -7.02 1.57
C PRO A 145 -11.49 -5.63 0.94
N PHE A 146 -11.00 -5.54 -0.28
CA PHE A 146 -11.07 -4.33 -1.08
C PHE A 146 -12.33 -4.38 -1.95
N ARG A 147 -13.16 -3.34 -1.85
CA ARG A 147 -14.43 -3.24 -2.60
C ARG A 147 -14.51 -1.89 -3.31
N PRO A 148 -14.19 -1.84 -4.62
CA PRO A 148 -14.17 -0.57 -5.37
C PRO A 148 -15.48 0.20 -5.31
N SER A 149 -16.62 -0.49 -5.26
CA SER A 149 -17.94 0.13 -5.21
C SER A 149 -18.18 1.00 -3.97
N ASN A 150 -17.33 0.88 -2.95
CA ASN A 150 -17.43 1.69 -1.74
C ASN A 150 -16.70 3.03 -1.86
N LEU A 151 -16.00 3.26 -2.95
CA LEU A 151 -15.21 4.48 -3.13
C LEU A 151 -16.04 5.58 -3.78
N THR A 152 -15.98 6.78 -3.20
CA THR A 152 -16.65 7.96 -3.72
C THR A 152 -15.91 8.50 -4.94
N GLU A 153 -14.59 8.62 -4.83
CA GLU A 153 -13.71 9.06 -5.91
C GLU A 153 -12.47 8.16 -5.93
N PRO A 154 -12.54 7.03 -6.64
CA PRO A 154 -11.42 6.10 -6.62
C PRO A 154 -10.17 6.70 -7.27
N LEU A 155 -9.06 6.60 -6.56
CA LEU A 155 -7.75 6.98 -7.07
C LEU A 155 -6.77 5.89 -6.68
N TYR A 156 -6.03 5.42 -7.66
CA TYR A 156 -5.04 4.36 -7.46
C TYR A 156 -3.70 4.81 -8.01
N ALA A 157 -2.62 4.41 -7.35
CA ALA A 157 -1.28 4.79 -7.79
C ALA A 157 -0.29 3.65 -7.55
N ARG A 158 0.78 3.68 -8.34
CA ARG A 158 1.86 2.69 -8.28
C ARG A 158 3.19 3.41 -8.17
N PRO A 159 3.78 3.50 -6.97
CA PRO A 159 5.12 4.05 -6.81
C PRO A 159 6.17 3.24 -7.58
N GLN A 160 7.12 3.95 -8.15
CA GLN A 160 8.21 3.33 -8.90
C GLN A 160 9.49 4.18 -8.85
#